data_8b3e4c45c7d8fec9fa753833ef383ba1
#
_entry.id   8b3e4c45c7d8fec9fa753833ef383ba1
#
_cell.length_a   1.000
_cell.length_b   1.000
_cell.length_c   1.000
_cell.angle_alpha   90.00
_cell.angle_beta   90.00
_cell.angle_gamma   90.00
#
_symmetry.space_group_name_H-M   'P 1'
#
loop_
_entity.id
_entity.type
_entity.pdbx_description
1 polymer ?
#
loop_
_entity_poly.entity_id
_entity_poly.type
_entity_poly.pdbx_seq_one_letter_code
_entity_poly.pdbx_strand_id
1 'polypeptide(L)'
;MRGLGLKLALLRIAMMLCVCKATSSLHPLILVPGSGGNQLEARLTTGYKPSGLFCGRFYPIFKDKEGWFRLWFDPSVLLAPFTKCFNQRMMLYYDPDLDDYRNAPGVETRVPEFGSTNSLLYLNPNLKRLTAYMAPLVKFLEEIGYVSGETMFGAPYDFRHGLAAEGHPSHVGSKFLQDLKDLIEKASASNGGKPVILLSHSLGGLYVLQLLNRNPPSWRRRFIKHFIALSAPWGGTVQEMLTFASGSSFGVPLVDPLLVRGEQRSSVSNLWLMPSPKLFGPGKALVITPNKAYSAHDIPEFLNDIGYPEGVIPYISRILPMTEPLAAPNVGLTCIFGTGVKTPETLLYGKAGFDKQPEAVYGDGDGTVNLESLSALESLWAFEKNQSLKVIRMSGISHTSILEISAALDAIIAEISSINSKAQAEVSFE
;
A
#
# COMPACT_ATOMS: atom_id res chain seq x y z
N MET A 1 50.82 -17.62 -40.78
CA MET A 1 49.36 -17.72 -40.51
C MET A 1 48.95 -17.98 -39.06
N ARG A 2 49.89 -18.21 -38.13
CA ARG A 2 49.56 -18.45 -36.69
C ARG A 2 49.38 -17.19 -35.81
N GLY A 3 49.84 -16.02 -36.29
CA GLY A 3 49.76 -14.77 -35.51
C GLY A 3 48.46 -13.97 -35.63
N LEU A 4 47.67 -14.22 -36.69
CA LEU A 4 46.42 -13.48 -36.92
C LEU A 4 45.27 -14.00 -36.09
N GLY A 5 45.24 -15.33 -35.85
CA GLY A 5 44.22 -15.97 -35.00
C GLY A 5 44.30 -15.58 -33.52
N LEU A 6 45.56 -15.40 -33.00
CA LEU A 6 45.78 -15.02 -31.61
C LEU A 6 45.39 -13.55 -31.36
N LYS A 7 45.64 -12.66 -32.33
CA LYS A 7 45.21 -11.25 -32.25
C LYS A 7 43.68 -11.09 -32.31
N LEU A 8 42.98 -11.89 -33.14
CA LEU A 8 41.51 -11.89 -33.18
C LEU A 8 40.90 -12.48 -31.91
N ALA A 9 41.50 -13.53 -31.33
CA ALA A 9 41.06 -14.11 -30.07
C ALA A 9 41.26 -13.13 -28.90
N LEU A 10 42.39 -12.46 -28.82
CA LEU A 10 42.66 -11.42 -27.82
C LEU A 10 41.76 -10.20 -27.98
N LEU A 11 41.44 -9.81 -29.24
CA LEU A 11 40.48 -8.72 -29.50
C LEU A 11 39.04 -9.10 -29.09
N ARG A 12 38.63 -10.37 -29.31
CA ARG A 12 37.34 -10.88 -28.84
C ARG A 12 37.28 -11.01 -27.31
N ILE A 13 38.38 -11.41 -26.67
CA ILE A 13 38.47 -11.45 -25.19
C ILE A 13 38.50 -10.02 -24.62
N ALA A 14 39.21 -9.07 -25.26
CA ALA A 14 39.20 -7.67 -24.90
C ALA A 14 37.82 -7.01 -25.14
N MET A 15 37.12 -7.37 -26.23
CA MET A 15 35.73 -6.97 -26.45
C MET A 15 34.76 -7.65 -25.47
N MET A 16 34.99 -8.89 -25.05
CA MET A 16 34.21 -9.55 -23.99
C MET A 16 34.52 -9.01 -22.59
N LEU A 17 35.74 -8.56 -22.34
CA LEU A 17 36.12 -7.90 -21.09
C LEU A 17 35.79 -6.40 -21.08
N CYS A 18 35.59 -5.79 -22.25
CA CYS A 18 35.09 -4.42 -22.44
C CYS A 18 33.56 -4.33 -22.60
N VAL A 19 32.82 -5.43 -22.39
CA VAL A 19 31.53 -5.35 -21.72
C VAL A 19 31.85 -5.04 -20.26
N CYS A 20 32.57 -3.93 -20.04
CA CYS A 20 32.48 -3.15 -18.84
C CYS A 20 30.99 -3.17 -18.46
N LYS A 21 30.64 -3.66 -17.32
CA LYS A 21 29.41 -3.27 -16.61
C LYS A 21 29.33 -1.75 -16.84
N ALA A 22 28.61 -1.34 -17.86
CA ALA A 22 28.09 0.01 -17.88
C ALA A 22 27.40 0.08 -16.52
N THR A 23 28.03 0.74 -15.58
CA THR A 23 27.45 0.92 -14.24
C THR A 23 26.12 1.52 -14.55
N SER A 24 25.07 0.71 -14.39
CA SER A 24 23.70 1.10 -14.68
C SER A 24 23.54 2.53 -14.15
N SER A 25 23.18 3.48 -14.98
CA SER A 25 22.93 4.86 -14.54
C SER A 25 21.74 4.91 -13.58
N LEU A 26 21.04 3.78 -13.47
CA LEU A 26 19.83 3.65 -12.67
C LEU A 26 20.13 3.73 -11.17
N HIS A 27 19.30 4.49 -10.49
CA HIS A 27 19.17 4.43 -9.05
C HIS A 27 18.38 3.17 -8.65
N PRO A 28 18.72 2.45 -7.58
CA PRO A 28 17.91 1.31 -7.14
C PRO A 28 16.49 1.76 -6.82
N LEU A 29 15.51 0.93 -7.19
CA LEU A 29 14.08 1.21 -7.07
C LEU A 29 13.45 0.23 -6.07
N ILE A 30 12.66 0.74 -5.13
CA ILE A 30 11.86 -0.08 -4.21
C ILE A 30 10.38 0.17 -4.44
N LEU A 31 9.64 -0.91 -4.67
CA LEU A 31 8.19 -0.91 -4.86
C LEU A 31 7.50 -1.21 -3.54
N VAL A 32 6.59 -0.32 -3.12
CA VAL A 32 5.78 -0.47 -1.88
C VAL A 32 4.31 -0.57 -2.27
N PRO A 33 3.64 -1.71 -2.04
CA PRO A 33 2.28 -1.92 -2.49
C PRO A 33 1.23 -1.17 -1.68
N GLY A 34 -0.01 -1.14 -2.18
CA GLY A 34 -1.19 -0.67 -1.46
C GLY A 34 -1.81 -1.74 -0.55
N SER A 35 -2.95 -1.41 0.05
CA SER A 35 -3.75 -2.36 0.84
C SER A 35 -4.17 -3.54 -0.02
N GLY A 36 -3.96 -4.77 0.48
CA GLY A 36 -4.22 -5.99 -0.28
C GLY A 36 -3.32 -6.21 -1.49
N GLY A 37 -2.32 -5.37 -1.73
CA GLY A 37 -1.46 -5.36 -2.92
C GLY A 37 -0.28 -6.34 -2.90
N ASN A 38 -0.22 -7.25 -1.95
CA ASN A 38 0.74 -8.35 -1.90
C ASN A 38 0.11 -9.61 -1.32
N GLN A 39 0.82 -10.71 -1.49
CA GLN A 39 0.42 -11.99 -0.92
C GLN A 39 0.58 -11.98 0.61
N LEU A 40 -0.33 -12.69 1.30
CA LEU A 40 -0.25 -12.95 2.73
C LEU A 40 -0.47 -14.44 2.97
N GLU A 41 0.34 -15.05 3.81
CA GLU A 41 0.24 -16.45 4.20
C GLU A 41 -0.11 -16.57 5.67
N ALA A 42 -0.78 -17.68 6.01
CA ALA A 42 -1.12 -18.02 7.38
C ALA A 42 -0.71 -19.45 7.72
N ARG A 43 -0.51 -19.69 9.02
CA ARG A 43 -0.32 -21.01 9.63
C ARG A 43 -1.21 -21.12 10.86
N LEU A 44 -1.85 -22.27 11.02
CA LEU A 44 -2.72 -22.54 12.17
C LEU A 44 -1.98 -23.40 13.21
N THR A 45 -1.81 -22.87 14.40
CA THR A 45 -1.17 -23.56 15.52
C THR A 45 -2.16 -24.39 16.34
N THR A 46 -1.69 -25.04 17.41
CA THR A 46 -2.52 -25.80 18.32
C THR A 46 -3.56 -24.94 19.07
N GLY A 47 -3.30 -23.64 19.21
CA GLY A 47 -4.22 -22.69 19.83
C GLY A 47 -5.42 -22.28 18.98
N TYR A 48 -5.42 -22.61 17.67
CA TYR A 48 -6.51 -22.25 16.78
C TYR A 48 -7.79 -23.05 17.08
N LYS A 49 -8.87 -22.33 17.33
CA LYS A 49 -10.22 -22.91 17.54
C LYS A 49 -11.08 -22.56 16.33
N PRO A 50 -11.43 -23.54 15.47
CA PRO A 50 -12.19 -23.28 14.26
C PRO A 50 -13.62 -22.81 14.57
N SER A 51 -14.11 -21.82 13.85
CA SER A 51 -15.47 -21.28 13.96
C SER A 51 -16.54 -22.18 13.33
N GLY A 52 -16.18 -23.30 12.71
CA GLY A 52 -17.07 -24.26 12.08
C GLY A 52 -16.37 -25.48 11.55
N LEU A 53 -17.15 -26.49 11.12
CA LEU A 53 -16.63 -27.78 10.64
C LEU A 53 -15.63 -27.64 9.51
N PHE A 54 -15.87 -26.72 8.57
CA PHE A 54 -14.99 -26.48 7.41
C PHE A 54 -13.73 -25.64 7.74
N CYS A 55 -13.66 -25.04 8.94
CA CYS A 55 -12.59 -24.13 9.32
C CYS A 55 -11.43 -24.83 10.07
N GLY A 56 -11.47 -26.17 10.17
CA GLY A 56 -10.44 -26.94 10.88
C GLY A 56 -9.06 -26.83 10.28
N ARG A 57 -8.04 -27.36 10.99
CA ARG A 57 -6.63 -27.31 10.57
C ARG A 57 -6.33 -28.05 9.27
N PHE A 58 -7.20 -28.96 8.86
CA PHE A 58 -7.05 -29.71 7.61
C PHE A 58 -7.46 -28.90 6.37
N TYR A 59 -8.12 -27.75 6.56
CA TYR A 59 -8.45 -26.82 5.49
C TYR A 59 -7.67 -25.50 5.66
N PRO A 60 -7.07 -24.93 4.62
CA PRO A 60 -7.02 -25.39 3.24
C PRO A 60 -6.15 -26.64 3.05
N ILE A 61 -6.43 -27.38 1.99
CA ILE A 61 -5.75 -28.65 1.66
C ILE A 61 -4.31 -28.39 1.20
N PHE A 62 -4.09 -27.28 0.51
CA PHE A 62 -2.78 -26.90 -0.02
C PHE A 62 -1.99 -26.09 1.02
N LYS A 63 -1.01 -26.75 1.65
CA LYS A 63 -0.06 -26.17 2.59
C LYS A 63 1.35 -26.57 2.18
N ASP A 64 2.33 -25.72 2.54
CA ASP A 64 3.72 -26.13 2.44
C ASP A 64 4.11 -27.15 3.55
N LYS A 65 5.35 -27.57 3.55
CA LYS A 65 5.88 -28.56 4.53
C LYS A 65 5.82 -28.06 5.97
N GLU A 66 5.79 -26.73 6.18
CA GLU A 66 5.73 -26.10 7.48
C GLU A 66 4.31 -25.73 7.90
N GLY A 67 3.31 -26.01 7.05
CA GLY A 67 1.91 -25.77 7.31
C GLY A 67 1.41 -24.37 6.91
N TRP A 68 2.23 -23.59 6.18
CA TRP A 68 1.81 -22.31 5.64
C TRP A 68 0.90 -22.49 4.43
N PHE A 69 -0.09 -21.64 4.32
CA PHE A 69 -1.02 -21.58 3.20
C PHE A 69 -1.34 -20.13 2.84
N ARG A 70 -1.76 -19.90 1.61
CA ARG A 70 -2.20 -18.59 1.15
C ARG A 70 -3.46 -18.17 1.89
N LEU A 71 -3.39 -17.03 2.59
CA LEU A 71 -4.53 -16.38 3.23
C LEU A 71 -5.12 -15.32 2.30
N TRP A 72 -4.26 -14.55 1.64
CA TRP A 72 -4.61 -13.51 0.69
C TRP A 72 -3.73 -13.61 -0.58
N PHE A 73 -4.23 -13.55 -1.80
CA PHE A 73 -5.61 -13.51 -2.19
C PHE A 73 -6.05 -14.88 -2.75
N ASP A 74 -7.10 -15.43 -2.21
CA ASP A 74 -7.74 -16.63 -2.74
C ASP A 74 -9.27 -16.39 -2.81
N PRO A 75 -9.82 -16.10 -4.01
CA PRO A 75 -11.25 -15.82 -4.17
C PRO A 75 -12.16 -16.98 -3.77
N SER A 76 -11.67 -18.22 -3.79
CA SER A 76 -12.48 -19.40 -3.44
C SER A 76 -12.89 -19.44 -1.98
N VAL A 77 -12.06 -18.88 -1.07
CA VAL A 77 -12.35 -18.84 0.36
C VAL A 77 -13.28 -17.70 0.77
N LEU A 78 -13.54 -16.74 -0.14
CA LEU A 78 -14.49 -15.64 0.08
C LEU A 78 -15.94 -16.08 -0.15
N LEU A 79 -16.16 -17.26 -0.75
CA LEU A 79 -17.48 -17.82 -1.00
C LEU A 79 -17.92 -18.76 0.12
N ALA A 80 -19.22 -18.80 0.39
CA ALA A 80 -19.77 -19.76 1.33
C ALA A 80 -19.45 -21.21 0.93
N PRO A 81 -19.16 -22.13 1.88
CA PRO A 81 -19.19 -21.94 3.34
C PRO A 81 -17.89 -21.44 3.97
N PHE A 82 -16.87 -21.11 3.16
CA PHE A 82 -15.50 -20.82 3.64
C PHE A 82 -15.28 -19.38 4.11
N THR A 83 -16.18 -18.45 3.78
CA THR A 83 -16.09 -17.04 4.16
C THR A 83 -15.90 -16.82 5.67
N LYS A 84 -16.57 -17.66 6.51
CA LYS A 84 -16.38 -17.60 7.98
C LYS A 84 -14.95 -17.96 8.39
N CYS A 85 -14.35 -18.94 7.70
CA CYS A 85 -12.97 -19.36 7.97
C CYS A 85 -11.98 -18.27 7.56
N PHE A 86 -12.20 -17.65 6.40
CA PHE A 86 -11.42 -16.51 5.91
C PHE A 86 -11.49 -15.37 6.93
N ASN A 87 -12.69 -14.93 7.30
CA ASN A 87 -12.90 -13.89 8.29
C ASN A 87 -12.13 -14.15 9.59
N GLN A 88 -12.33 -15.30 10.20
CA GLN A 88 -11.68 -15.63 11.47
C GLN A 88 -10.16 -15.59 11.39
N ARG A 89 -9.57 -15.94 10.24
CA ARG A 89 -8.12 -15.98 10.05
C ARG A 89 -7.53 -14.62 9.65
N MET A 90 -8.34 -13.78 9.02
CA MET A 90 -7.96 -12.41 8.62
C MET A 90 -8.14 -11.40 9.75
N MET A 91 -9.06 -11.62 10.68
CA MET A 91 -9.35 -10.67 11.75
C MET A 91 -8.14 -10.39 12.63
N LEU A 92 -7.98 -9.11 12.96
CA LEU A 92 -7.12 -8.65 14.03
C LEU A 92 -7.94 -8.37 15.29
N TYR A 93 -7.30 -8.42 16.43
CA TYR A 93 -7.89 -8.12 17.74
C TYR A 93 -7.04 -7.09 18.45
N TYR A 94 -7.65 -5.99 18.85
CA TYR A 94 -7.01 -5.01 19.71
C TYR A 94 -6.85 -5.60 21.12
N ASP A 95 -5.63 -5.57 21.63
CA ASP A 95 -5.29 -5.96 22.98
C ASP A 95 -5.02 -4.70 23.79
N PRO A 96 -5.92 -4.33 24.72
CA PRO A 96 -5.78 -3.11 25.51
C PRO A 96 -4.60 -3.17 26.50
N ASP A 97 -4.17 -4.37 26.93
CA ASP A 97 -3.03 -4.52 27.84
C ASP A 97 -1.70 -4.26 27.12
N LEU A 98 -1.64 -4.58 25.83
CA LEU A 98 -0.48 -4.31 24.97
C LEU A 98 -0.61 -3.00 24.21
N ASP A 99 -1.77 -2.39 24.22
CA ASP A 99 -2.11 -1.25 23.35
C ASP A 99 -1.72 -1.50 21.88
N ASP A 100 -1.97 -2.71 21.37
CA ASP A 100 -1.64 -3.07 19.99
C ASP A 100 -2.57 -4.16 19.45
N TYR A 101 -2.48 -4.41 18.15
CA TYR A 101 -3.30 -5.39 17.46
C TYR A 101 -2.56 -6.71 17.25
N ARG A 102 -3.29 -7.82 17.36
CA ARG A 102 -2.78 -9.17 17.20
C ARG A 102 -3.66 -9.99 16.25
N ASN A 103 -3.06 -11.01 15.65
CA ASN A 103 -3.80 -12.04 14.93
C ASN A 103 -4.79 -12.76 15.86
N ALA A 104 -5.80 -13.37 15.26
CA ALA A 104 -6.70 -14.30 15.96
C ALA A 104 -5.89 -15.38 16.72
N PRO A 105 -6.36 -15.84 17.91
CA PRO A 105 -5.66 -16.88 18.66
C PRO A 105 -5.37 -18.12 17.81
N GLY A 106 -4.10 -18.52 17.79
CA GLY A 106 -3.64 -19.66 17.03
C GLY A 106 -3.49 -19.43 15.52
N VAL A 107 -3.61 -18.20 15.04
CA VAL A 107 -3.28 -17.81 13.67
C VAL A 107 -1.92 -17.08 13.68
N GLU A 108 -1.00 -17.55 12.88
CA GLU A 108 0.25 -16.86 12.56
C GLU A 108 0.20 -16.40 11.12
N THR A 109 0.75 -15.23 10.83
CA THR A 109 0.83 -14.69 9.47
C THR A 109 2.27 -14.36 9.11
N ARG A 110 2.57 -14.47 7.82
CA ARG A 110 3.82 -13.98 7.24
C ARG A 110 3.58 -13.39 5.86
N VAL A 111 4.47 -12.49 5.49
CA VAL A 111 4.53 -11.93 4.14
C VAL A 111 5.65 -12.65 3.41
N PRO A 112 5.37 -13.35 2.29
CA PRO A 112 6.40 -14.06 1.58
C PRO A 112 7.32 -13.13 0.80
N GLU A 113 8.59 -13.52 0.65
CA GLU A 113 9.55 -12.96 -0.29
C GLU A 113 9.83 -11.46 -0.16
N PHE A 114 9.99 -10.95 1.08
CA PHE A 114 10.41 -9.56 1.30
C PHE A 114 11.75 -9.27 0.62
N GLY A 115 11.85 -8.15 -0.08
CA GLY A 115 12.99 -7.77 -0.91
C GLY A 115 12.88 -8.22 -2.37
N SER A 116 11.95 -9.13 -2.70
CA SER A 116 11.64 -9.58 -4.06
C SER A 116 10.35 -8.92 -4.57
N THR A 117 10.25 -8.74 -5.88
CA THR A 117 9.01 -8.26 -6.52
C THR A 117 7.94 -9.33 -6.64
N ASN A 118 8.26 -10.62 -6.49
CA ASN A 118 7.39 -11.75 -6.82
C ASN A 118 6.03 -11.71 -6.13
N SER A 119 5.99 -11.39 -4.84
CA SER A 119 4.73 -11.32 -4.07
C SER A 119 3.85 -10.12 -4.43
N LEU A 120 4.38 -9.16 -5.21
CA LEU A 120 3.67 -7.98 -5.71
C LEU A 120 3.14 -8.15 -7.14
N LEU A 121 3.68 -9.11 -7.92
CA LEU A 121 3.29 -9.28 -9.32
C LEU A 121 1.84 -9.74 -9.45
N TYR A 122 1.49 -10.78 -8.70
CA TYR A 122 0.18 -11.43 -8.73
C TYR A 122 -0.26 -11.76 -7.31
N LEU A 123 -1.47 -11.37 -6.94
CA LEU A 123 -2.01 -11.71 -5.61
C LEU A 123 -2.22 -13.22 -5.46
N ASN A 124 -2.51 -13.91 -6.58
CA ASN A 124 -2.55 -15.36 -6.66
C ASN A 124 -1.81 -15.86 -7.91
N PRO A 125 -0.61 -16.44 -7.77
CA PRO A 125 0.18 -16.94 -8.91
C PRO A 125 -0.50 -18.02 -9.74
N ASN A 126 -1.53 -18.70 -9.22
CA ASN A 126 -2.32 -19.67 -9.96
C ASN A 126 -3.42 -19.00 -10.81
N LEU A 127 -3.75 -17.74 -10.53
CA LEU A 127 -4.79 -16.96 -11.19
C LEU A 127 -4.23 -15.66 -11.78
N LYS A 128 -3.05 -15.72 -12.41
CA LYS A 128 -2.25 -14.56 -12.85
C LYS A 128 -3.07 -13.51 -13.60
N ARG A 129 -3.93 -13.92 -14.54
CA ARG A 129 -4.73 -13.00 -15.36
C ARG A 129 -5.77 -12.22 -14.56
N LEU A 130 -6.30 -12.82 -13.49
CA LEU A 130 -7.35 -12.23 -12.66
C LEU A 130 -6.79 -11.46 -11.46
N THR A 131 -5.54 -11.72 -11.11
CA THR A 131 -4.93 -11.21 -9.89
C THR A 131 -3.60 -10.50 -10.14
N ALA A 132 -3.38 -10.04 -11.39
CA ALA A 132 -2.26 -9.18 -11.71
C ALA A 132 -2.38 -7.87 -10.90
N TYR A 133 -1.26 -7.46 -10.32
CA TYR A 133 -1.21 -6.21 -9.57
C TYR A 133 -0.06 -5.34 -10.10
N MET A 134 1.18 -5.52 -9.64
CA MET A 134 2.31 -4.75 -10.18
C MET A 134 3.00 -5.42 -11.38
N ALA A 135 2.51 -6.58 -11.86
CA ALA A 135 3.15 -7.29 -12.97
C ALA A 135 3.30 -6.44 -14.25
N PRO A 136 2.30 -5.65 -14.70
CA PRO A 136 2.49 -4.80 -15.87
C PRO A 136 3.54 -3.70 -15.62
N LEU A 137 3.51 -3.03 -14.47
CA LEU A 137 4.48 -2.01 -14.10
C LEU A 137 5.91 -2.59 -14.03
N VAL A 138 6.10 -3.74 -13.38
CA VAL A 138 7.41 -4.40 -13.28
C VAL A 138 7.96 -4.75 -14.66
N LYS A 139 7.12 -5.25 -15.57
CA LYS A 139 7.50 -5.52 -16.94
C LYS A 139 8.04 -4.27 -17.66
N PHE A 140 7.35 -3.13 -17.56
CA PHE A 140 7.81 -1.86 -18.15
C PHE A 140 9.13 -1.37 -17.52
N LEU A 141 9.31 -1.59 -16.21
CA LEU A 141 10.56 -1.27 -15.53
C LEU A 141 11.71 -2.16 -16.02
N GLU A 142 11.48 -3.44 -16.26
CA GLU A 142 12.45 -4.37 -16.85
C GLU A 142 12.86 -3.95 -18.27
N GLU A 143 11.93 -3.45 -19.08
CA GLU A 143 12.20 -2.96 -20.44
C GLU A 143 13.16 -1.74 -20.44
N ILE A 144 13.22 -0.95 -19.36
CA ILE A 144 14.18 0.16 -19.20
C ILE A 144 15.43 -0.23 -18.42
N GLY A 145 15.64 -1.52 -18.14
CA GLY A 145 16.87 -2.09 -17.60
C GLY A 145 16.89 -2.33 -16.09
N TYR A 146 15.77 -2.21 -15.39
CA TYR A 146 15.69 -2.66 -13.99
C TYR A 146 15.71 -4.19 -13.92
N VAL A 147 16.37 -4.73 -12.88
CA VAL A 147 16.49 -6.17 -12.66
C VAL A 147 16.01 -6.49 -11.25
N SER A 148 15.01 -7.38 -11.15
CA SER A 148 14.46 -7.79 -9.85
C SER A 148 15.53 -8.46 -8.98
N GLY A 149 15.65 -8.02 -7.72
CA GLY A 149 16.65 -8.49 -6.77
C GLY A 149 18.05 -7.87 -6.91
N GLU A 150 18.30 -7.07 -7.95
CA GLU A 150 19.59 -6.37 -8.17
C GLU A 150 19.43 -4.85 -8.10
N THR A 151 18.58 -4.28 -8.95
CA THR A 151 18.31 -2.85 -9.04
C THR A 151 16.87 -2.48 -8.75
N MET A 152 15.97 -3.48 -8.66
CA MET A 152 14.56 -3.33 -8.32
C MET A 152 14.17 -4.33 -7.23
N PHE A 153 13.49 -3.85 -6.20
CA PHE A 153 13.12 -4.61 -5.01
C PHE A 153 11.65 -4.40 -4.67
N GLY A 154 11.04 -5.37 -4.00
CA GLY A 154 9.69 -5.27 -3.48
C GLY A 154 9.70 -5.22 -1.94
N ALA A 155 8.83 -4.39 -1.37
CA ALA A 155 8.62 -4.29 0.06
C ALA A 155 7.17 -4.64 0.44
N PRO A 156 6.77 -5.93 0.32
CA PRO A 156 5.46 -6.39 0.77
C PRO A 156 5.33 -6.31 2.29
N TYR A 157 4.11 -6.14 2.79
CA TYR A 157 3.84 -6.05 4.23
C TYR A 157 2.48 -6.64 4.60
N ASP A 158 2.26 -6.90 5.88
CA ASP A 158 0.94 -7.29 6.38
C ASP A 158 0.03 -6.07 6.40
N PHE A 159 -0.70 -5.89 5.33
CA PHE A 159 -1.53 -4.70 5.05
C PHE A 159 -2.72 -4.53 6.00
N ARG A 160 -3.04 -5.49 6.83
CA ARG A 160 -4.08 -5.38 7.87
C ARG A 160 -3.62 -4.50 9.04
N HIS A 161 -2.31 -4.52 9.32
CA HIS A 161 -1.72 -3.68 10.35
C HIS A 161 -1.46 -2.27 9.82
N GLY A 162 -1.73 -1.28 10.67
CA GLY A 162 -1.36 0.12 10.44
C GLY A 162 -0.16 0.52 11.29
N LEU A 163 0.17 1.79 11.25
CA LEU A 163 1.04 2.43 12.24
C LEU A 163 0.19 3.03 13.36
N ALA A 164 0.87 3.58 14.36
CA ALA A 164 0.24 4.31 15.44
C ALA A 164 0.96 5.64 15.68
N ALA A 165 0.25 6.57 16.31
CA ALA A 165 0.82 7.83 16.78
C ALA A 165 1.96 7.59 17.77
N GLU A 166 2.79 8.60 17.96
CA GLU A 166 3.89 8.55 18.92
C GLU A 166 3.36 8.23 20.33
N GLY A 167 4.06 7.37 21.05
CA GLY A 167 3.66 6.87 22.38
C GLY A 167 2.80 5.61 22.35
N HIS A 168 2.31 5.19 21.18
CA HIS A 168 1.53 3.95 21.03
C HIS A 168 2.35 2.91 20.24
N PRO A 169 2.44 1.66 20.71
CA PRO A 169 3.15 0.60 20.00
C PRO A 169 2.39 0.19 18.73
N SER A 170 3.12 -0.22 17.72
CA SER A 170 2.62 -0.86 16.50
C SER A 170 3.69 -1.84 16.04
N HIS A 171 3.75 -3.01 16.65
CA HIS A 171 4.86 -3.94 16.47
C HIS A 171 5.05 -4.36 15.01
N VAL A 172 3.97 -4.78 14.34
CA VAL A 172 4.04 -5.25 12.95
C VAL A 172 4.32 -4.09 11.99
N GLY A 173 3.64 -2.95 12.16
CA GLY A 173 3.87 -1.77 11.32
C GLY A 173 5.26 -1.17 11.51
N SER A 174 5.74 -1.06 12.76
CA SER A 174 7.09 -0.56 13.07
C SER A 174 8.18 -1.50 12.56
N LYS A 175 7.94 -2.82 12.67
CA LYS A 175 8.85 -3.81 12.08
C LYS A 175 8.95 -3.64 10.56
N PHE A 176 7.81 -3.44 9.88
CA PHE A 176 7.83 -3.16 8.45
C PHE A 176 8.63 -1.89 8.10
N LEU A 177 8.48 -0.81 8.86
CA LEU A 177 9.28 0.39 8.64
C LEU A 177 10.78 0.13 8.81
N GLN A 178 11.17 -0.68 9.81
CA GLN A 178 12.57 -1.06 10.02
C GLN A 178 13.06 -1.94 8.86
N ASP A 179 12.30 -2.97 8.47
CA ASP A 179 12.64 -3.84 7.34
C ASP A 179 12.79 -3.05 6.03
N LEU A 180 11.90 -2.06 5.79
CA LEU A 180 11.97 -1.19 4.61
C LEU A 180 13.21 -0.29 4.66
N LYS A 181 13.55 0.26 5.82
CA LYS A 181 14.78 1.03 6.03
C LYS A 181 16.02 0.18 5.72
N ASP A 182 16.10 -1.03 6.26
CA ASP A 182 17.21 -1.95 6.04
C ASP A 182 17.32 -2.34 4.56
N LEU A 183 16.18 -2.54 3.88
CA LEU A 183 16.15 -2.80 2.44
C LEU A 183 16.68 -1.62 1.63
N ILE A 184 16.32 -0.39 1.99
CA ILE A 184 16.81 0.84 1.35
C ILE A 184 18.34 0.93 1.49
N GLU A 185 18.86 0.74 2.70
CA GLU A 185 20.30 0.80 2.97
C GLU A 185 21.06 -0.30 2.22
N LYS A 186 20.52 -1.52 2.22
CA LYS A 186 21.07 -2.67 1.47
C LYS A 186 21.04 -2.43 -0.03
N ALA A 187 19.92 -1.97 -0.59
CA ALA A 187 19.79 -1.66 -2.01
C ALA A 187 20.76 -0.56 -2.43
N SER A 188 20.95 0.48 -1.63
CA SER A 188 21.95 1.51 -1.85
C SER A 188 23.36 0.93 -1.87
N ALA A 189 23.72 0.16 -0.85
CA ALA A 189 25.06 -0.43 -0.72
C ALA A 189 25.40 -1.37 -1.88
N SER A 190 24.48 -2.24 -2.29
CA SER A 190 24.69 -3.17 -3.41
C SER A 190 24.73 -2.49 -4.79
N ASN A 191 24.31 -1.22 -4.87
CA ASN A 191 24.32 -0.42 -6.08
C ASN A 191 25.32 0.76 -6.02
N GLY A 192 26.47 0.54 -5.38
CA GLY A 192 27.57 1.51 -5.33
C GLY A 192 27.29 2.75 -4.46
N GLY A 193 26.43 2.62 -3.47
CA GLY A 193 26.07 3.70 -2.55
C GLY A 193 25.08 4.72 -3.14
N LYS A 194 24.47 4.43 -4.30
CA LYS A 194 23.47 5.31 -4.92
C LYS A 194 22.22 5.40 -4.04
N PRO A 195 21.65 6.60 -3.86
CA PRO A 195 20.36 6.73 -3.17
C PRO A 195 19.23 6.08 -3.97
N VAL A 196 18.19 5.65 -3.28
CA VAL A 196 17.09 4.83 -3.76
C VAL A 196 15.92 5.69 -4.24
N ILE A 197 15.26 5.29 -5.32
CA ILE A 197 13.93 5.78 -5.68
C ILE A 197 12.90 4.90 -4.97
N LEU A 198 11.97 5.53 -4.22
CA LEU A 198 10.82 4.85 -3.65
C LEU A 198 9.63 5.04 -4.58
N LEU A 199 8.95 3.97 -4.94
CA LEU A 199 7.69 4.00 -5.68
C LEU A 199 6.63 3.26 -4.89
N SER A 200 5.59 3.96 -4.50
CA SER A 200 4.48 3.38 -3.75
C SER A 200 3.17 3.47 -4.50
N HIS A 201 2.24 2.59 -4.17
CA HIS A 201 0.85 2.67 -4.60
C HIS A 201 -0.07 2.74 -3.37
N SER A 202 -1.11 3.61 -3.45
CA SER A 202 -2.19 3.65 -2.46
C SER A 202 -1.67 3.79 -1.01
N LEU A 203 -2.12 2.95 -0.07
CA LEU A 203 -1.70 2.90 1.33
C LEU A 203 -0.16 2.89 1.52
N GLY A 204 0.57 2.27 0.59
CA GLY A 204 2.02 2.27 0.60
C GLY A 204 2.63 3.67 0.63
N GLY A 205 1.94 4.66 0.06
CA GLY A 205 2.36 6.06 0.10
C GLY A 205 2.37 6.64 1.52
N LEU A 206 1.38 6.28 2.32
CA LEU A 206 1.30 6.70 3.72
C LEU A 206 2.44 6.08 4.55
N TYR A 207 2.75 4.79 4.34
CA TYR A 207 3.88 4.13 5.01
C TYR A 207 5.22 4.76 4.63
N VAL A 208 5.43 5.06 3.34
CA VAL A 208 6.67 5.73 2.90
C VAL A 208 6.78 7.12 3.50
N LEU A 209 5.70 7.91 3.54
CA LEU A 209 5.72 9.23 4.17
C LEU A 209 6.08 9.13 5.66
N GLN A 210 5.51 8.17 6.38
CA GLN A 210 5.83 7.93 7.79
C GLN A 210 7.28 7.47 7.97
N LEU A 211 7.81 6.60 7.11
CA LEU A 211 9.23 6.22 7.14
C LEU A 211 10.13 7.45 7.00
N LEU A 212 9.86 8.28 6.00
CA LEU A 212 10.66 9.46 5.73
C LEU A 212 10.63 10.44 6.92
N ASN A 213 9.46 10.68 7.50
CA ASN A 213 9.31 11.63 8.61
C ASN A 213 9.89 11.11 9.94
N ARG A 214 9.92 9.80 10.15
CA ARG A 214 10.51 9.16 11.35
C ARG A 214 12.02 8.98 11.26
N ASN A 215 12.65 9.27 10.10
CA ASN A 215 14.10 9.20 9.94
C ASN A 215 14.72 10.59 9.84
N PRO A 216 15.96 10.79 10.35
CA PRO A 216 16.59 12.10 10.36
C PRO A 216 16.88 12.63 8.94
N PRO A 217 16.94 13.96 8.75
CA PRO A 217 17.25 14.57 7.45
C PRO A 217 18.56 14.08 6.81
N SER A 218 19.59 13.79 7.62
CA SER A 218 20.86 13.25 7.14
C SER A 218 20.70 11.87 6.48
N TRP A 219 19.87 10.99 7.06
CA TRP A 219 19.57 9.69 6.50
C TRP A 219 18.82 9.82 5.18
N ARG A 220 17.77 10.68 5.15
CA ARG A 220 16.99 10.94 3.92
C ARG A 220 17.88 11.44 2.77
N ARG A 221 18.73 12.44 3.03
CA ARG A 221 19.68 12.97 2.03
C ARG A 221 20.65 11.92 1.50
N ARG A 222 21.08 10.99 2.37
CA ARG A 222 22.02 9.95 1.98
C ARG A 222 21.38 8.86 1.13
N PHE A 223 20.19 8.41 1.51
CA PHE A 223 19.61 7.17 0.99
C PHE A 223 18.45 7.36 0.04
N ILE A 224 17.83 8.52 -0.02
CA ILE A 224 16.62 8.74 -0.83
C ILE A 224 16.93 9.71 -1.98
N LYS A 225 16.79 9.21 -3.22
CA LYS A 225 16.89 10.02 -4.44
C LYS A 225 15.59 10.78 -4.68
N HIS A 226 14.47 10.08 -4.62
CA HIS A 226 13.15 10.61 -4.91
C HIS A 226 12.06 9.66 -4.38
N PHE A 227 10.88 10.21 -4.13
CA PHE A 227 9.69 9.45 -3.80
C PHE A 227 8.62 9.66 -4.89
N ILE A 228 8.09 8.58 -5.47
CA ILE A 228 6.97 8.58 -6.42
C ILE A 228 5.78 7.91 -5.72
N ALA A 229 4.70 8.64 -5.55
CA ALA A 229 3.47 8.15 -4.93
C ALA A 229 2.36 8.03 -5.97
N LEU A 230 1.92 6.80 -6.24
CA LEU A 230 0.82 6.51 -7.14
C LEU A 230 -0.49 6.43 -6.34
N SER A 231 -1.46 7.29 -6.65
CA SER A 231 -2.81 7.26 -6.05
C SER A 231 -2.83 7.15 -4.52
N ALA A 232 -1.90 7.83 -3.83
CA ALA A 232 -1.82 7.76 -2.37
C ALA A 232 -2.97 8.54 -1.71
N PRO A 233 -3.72 7.92 -0.78
CA PRO A 233 -4.87 8.50 -0.09
C PRO A 233 -4.40 9.35 1.10
N TRP A 234 -3.81 10.52 0.84
CA TRP A 234 -3.19 11.37 1.87
C TRP A 234 -4.12 11.73 3.03
N GLY A 235 -5.40 11.91 2.72
CA GLY A 235 -6.44 12.20 3.70
C GLY A 235 -7.47 11.09 3.87
N GLY A 236 -7.15 9.86 3.50
CA GLY A 236 -8.12 8.76 3.52
C GLY A 236 -9.15 8.82 2.40
N THR A 237 -10.25 8.10 2.55
CA THR A 237 -11.29 7.98 1.51
C THR A 237 -12.67 7.70 2.11
N VAL A 238 -13.73 8.25 1.49
CA VAL A 238 -15.13 7.96 1.86
C VAL A 238 -15.48 6.49 1.65
N GLN A 239 -14.78 5.80 0.72
CA GLN A 239 -14.95 4.37 0.50
C GLN A 239 -14.73 3.55 1.78
N GLU A 240 -13.86 3.99 2.70
CA GLU A 240 -13.66 3.28 3.98
C GLU A 240 -14.85 3.44 4.92
N MET A 241 -15.55 4.55 4.91
CA MET A 241 -16.81 4.67 5.66
C MET A 241 -17.85 3.66 5.17
N LEU A 242 -17.94 3.43 3.84
CA LEU A 242 -18.79 2.38 3.27
C LEU A 242 -18.32 0.99 3.73
N THR A 243 -17.01 0.72 3.65
CA THR A 243 -16.42 -0.56 4.07
C THR A 243 -16.72 -0.88 5.53
N PHE A 244 -16.60 0.11 6.41
CA PHE A 244 -16.93 -0.06 7.83
C PHE A 244 -18.43 -0.19 8.10
N ALA A 245 -19.27 0.57 7.39
CA ALA A 245 -20.71 0.52 7.60
C ALA A 245 -21.33 -0.77 7.05
N SER A 246 -21.09 -1.07 5.76
CA SER A 246 -21.82 -2.10 5.02
C SER A 246 -20.94 -3.22 4.44
N GLY A 247 -19.60 -3.13 4.65
CA GLY A 247 -18.65 -4.06 4.08
C GLY A 247 -18.38 -3.83 2.58
N SER A 248 -17.32 -4.44 2.09
CA SER A 248 -16.91 -4.42 0.68
C SER A 248 -16.70 -5.84 0.18
N SER A 249 -17.19 -6.16 -1.02
CA SER A 249 -16.95 -7.46 -1.67
C SER A 249 -15.55 -7.62 -2.24
N PHE A 250 -14.64 -6.65 -2.07
CA PHE A 250 -13.33 -6.59 -2.74
C PHE A 250 -13.40 -6.66 -4.28
N GLY A 251 -14.55 -6.32 -4.87
CA GLY A 251 -14.81 -6.49 -6.29
C GLY A 251 -15.01 -7.94 -6.74
N VAL A 252 -15.07 -8.90 -5.81
CA VAL A 252 -15.30 -10.32 -6.12
C VAL A 252 -16.80 -10.56 -6.25
N PRO A 253 -17.29 -11.04 -7.41
CA PRO A 253 -18.69 -11.37 -7.60
C PRO A 253 -19.17 -12.44 -6.59
N LEU A 254 -20.42 -12.35 -6.17
CA LEU A 254 -21.09 -13.31 -5.27
C LEU A 254 -20.59 -13.28 -3.81
N VAL A 255 -19.64 -12.46 -3.47
CA VAL A 255 -19.25 -12.22 -2.06
C VAL A 255 -20.30 -11.29 -1.43
N ASP A 256 -20.93 -11.75 -0.35
CA ASP A 256 -21.77 -10.89 0.47
C ASP A 256 -20.87 -9.97 1.33
N PRO A 257 -20.93 -8.64 1.11
CA PRO A 257 -20.08 -7.70 1.85
C PRO A 257 -20.26 -7.77 3.37
N LEU A 258 -21.45 -8.09 3.85
CA LEU A 258 -21.72 -8.19 5.28
C LEU A 258 -20.97 -9.35 5.95
N LEU A 259 -20.71 -10.42 5.20
CA LEU A 259 -19.96 -11.56 5.72
C LEU A 259 -18.48 -11.27 5.96
N VAL A 260 -17.90 -10.32 5.22
CA VAL A 260 -16.49 -9.93 5.33
C VAL A 260 -16.28 -8.61 6.09
N ARG A 261 -17.37 -7.90 6.41
CA ARG A 261 -17.35 -6.61 7.14
C ARG A 261 -16.58 -6.69 8.45
N GLY A 262 -16.73 -7.78 9.19
CA GLY A 262 -16.09 -7.95 10.50
C GLY A 262 -14.57 -7.94 10.43
N GLU A 263 -13.98 -8.61 9.46
CA GLU A 263 -12.53 -8.61 9.28
C GLU A 263 -12.01 -7.25 8.77
N GLN A 264 -12.77 -6.61 7.86
CA GLN A 264 -12.42 -5.30 7.33
C GLN A 264 -12.38 -4.22 8.42
N ARG A 265 -13.35 -4.23 9.34
CA ARG A 265 -13.37 -3.36 10.52
C ARG A 265 -12.19 -3.58 11.46
N SER A 266 -11.71 -4.82 11.56
CA SER A 266 -10.62 -5.19 12.44
C SER A 266 -9.24 -4.73 11.93
N SER A 267 -9.12 -4.41 10.64
CA SER A 267 -7.85 -3.97 10.03
C SER A 267 -7.52 -2.54 10.42
N VAL A 268 -6.39 -2.35 11.11
CA VAL A 268 -5.93 -1.04 11.59
C VAL A 268 -5.66 -0.09 10.43
N SER A 269 -5.15 -0.63 9.32
CA SER A 269 -4.89 0.15 8.10
C SER A 269 -6.17 0.76 7.52
N ASN A 270 -7.31 0.10 7.67
CA ASN A 270 -8.60 0.65 7.23
C ASN A 270 -9.06 1.80 8.14
N LEU A 271 -8.80 1.74 9.45
CA LEU A 271 -9.00 2.91 10.32
C LEU A 271 -8.12 4.07 9.90
N TRP A 272 -6.88 3.80 9.48
CA TRP A 272 -5.96 4.82 8.98
C TRP A 272 -6.43 5.45 7.67
N LEU A 273 -7.21 4.73 6.87
CA LEU A 273 -7.77 5.20 5.61
C LEU A 273 -9.13 5.92 5.77
N MET A 274 -9.63 6.11 7.00
CA MET A 274 -10.81 6.94 7.24
C MET A 274 -10.58 8.39 6.80
N PRO A 275 -11.62 9.10 6.32
CA PRO A 275 -11.51 10.50 5.91
C PRO A 275 -10.95 11.38 7.02
N SER A 276 -9.87 12.12 6.71
CA SER A 276 -9.24 13.03 7.67
C SER A 276 -10.09 14.27 7.92
N PRO A 277 -10.40 14.62 9.18
CA PRO A 277 -11.11 15.86 9.51
C PRO A 277 -10.42 17.12 8.98
N LYS A 278 -9.08 17.10 8.88
CA LYS A 278 -8.30 18.21 8.36
C LYS A 278 -8.59 18.54 6.89
N LEU A 279 -8.94 17.53 6.09
CA LEU A 279 -9.11 17.67 4.65
C LEU A 279 -10.58 17.71 4.23
N PHE A 280 -11.42 16.89 4.85
CA PHE A 280 -12.83 16.81 4.48
C PHE A 280 -13.72 17.85 5.18
N GLY A 281 -13.21 18.61 6.13
CA GLY A 281 -13.90 19.73 6.75
C GLY A 281 -15.21 19.37 7.50
N PRO A 282 -15.63 20.18 8.49
CA PRO A 282 -16.79 19.87 9.33
C PRO A 282 -18.15 20.03 8.64
N GLY A 283 -18.20 20.82 7.56
CA GLY A 283 -19.44 21.11 6.84
C GLY A 283 -19.80 20.10 5.75
N LYS A 284 -18.93 19.13 5.47
CA LYS A 284 -19.13 18.14 4.41
C LYS A 284 -19.71 16.86 4.98
N ALA A 285 -20.99 16.61 4.69
CA ALA A 285 -21.62 15.34 5.05
C ALA A 285 -21.12 14.22 4.15
N LEU A 286 -20.46 13.20 4.73
CA LEU A 286 -19.92 12.02 4.05
C LEU A 286 -20.88 10.83 4.12
N VAL A 287 -21.65 10.74 5.20
CA VAL A 287 -22.72 9.74 5.38
C VAL A 287 -23.97 10.42 5.83
N ILE A 288 -25.11 10.12 5.19
CA ILE A 288 -26.42 10.63 5.54
C ILE A 288 -27.36 9.46 5.78
N THR A 289 -28.00 9.45 6.96
CA THR A 289 -29.08 8.54 7.32
C THR A 289 -30.40 9.32 7.49
N PRO A 290 -31.54 8.68 7.63
CA PRO A 290 -32.80 9.39 7.88
C PRO A 290 -32.80 10.28 9.14
N ASN A 291 -31.91 9.99 10.08
CA ASN A 291 -31.90 10.65 11.39
C ASN A 291 -30.68 11.53 11.62
N LYS A 292 -29.62 11.37 10.84
CA LYS A 292 -28.33 11.99 11.12
C LYS A 292 -27.41 12.06 9.91
N ALA A 293 -26.59 13.10 9.82
CA ALA A 293 -25.47 13.21 8.91
C ALA A 293 -24.14 13.14 9.68
N TYR A 294 -23.14 12.52 9.06
CA TYR A 294 -21.78 12.40 9.60
C TYR A 294 -20.78 13.03 8.66
N SER A 295 -19.95 13.90 9.19
CA SER A 295 -18.73 14.41 8.56
C SER A 295 -17.49 13.59 8.98
N ALA A 296 -16.32 13.97 8.50
CA ALA A 296 -15.07 13.36 8.97
C ALA A 296 -14.78 13.64 10.47
N HIS A 297 -15.36 14.70 11.03
CA HIS A 297 -15.25 15.01 12.47
C HIS A 297 -16.11 14.08 13.34
N ASP A 298 -17.11 13.45 12.75
CA ASP A 298 -18.07 12.59 13.48
C ASP A 298 -17.68 11.10 13.42
N ILE A 299 -16.47 10.75 12.95
CA ILE A 299 -16.02 9.35 12.83
C ILE A 299 -16.14 8.58 14.14
N PRO A 300 -15.78 9.09 15.33
CA PRO A 300 -15.97 8.37 16.59
C PRO A 300 -17.43 8.01 16.85
N GLU A 301 -18.36 8.92 16.59
CA GLU A 301 -19.79 8.69 16.73
C GLU A 301 -20.30 7.74 15.63
N PHE A 302 -19.86 7.92 14.40
CA PHE A 302 -20.16 7.01 13.30
C PHE A 302 -19.75 5.57 13.61
N LEU A 303 -18.55 5.34 14.16
CA LEU A 303 -18.08 4.01 14.56
C LEU A 303 -19.00 3.37 15.61
N ASN A 304 -19.47 4.14 16.59
CA ASN A 304 -20.48 3.67 17.57
C ASN A 304 -21.80 3.28 16.88
N ASP A 305 -22.31 4.16 16.03
CA ASP A 305 -23.64 4.03 15.42
C ASP A 305 -23.71 2.88 14.38
N ILE A 306 -22.58 2.53 13.74
CA ILE A 306 -22.49 1.34 12.88
C ILE A 306 -22.27 0.03 13.67
N GLY A 307 -22.23 0.09 15.01
CA GLY A 307 -22.00 -1.07 15.88
C GLY A 307 -20.54 -1.54 15.92
N TYR A 308 -19.57 -0.60 15.92
CA TYR A 308 -18.14 -0.88 16.09
C TYR A 308 -17.49 0.05 17.14
N PRO A 309 -18.00 0.07 18.39
CA PRO A 309 -17.49 0.93 19.46
C PRO A 309 -16.03 0.65 19.84
N GLU A 310 -15.56 -0.57 19.65
CA GLU A 310 -14.18 -0.98 19.92
C GLU A 310 -13.14 -0.27 19.03
N GLY A 311 -13.55 0.27 17.90
CA GLY A 311 -12.70 1.05 17.00
C GLY A 311 -12.51 2.52 17.43
N VAL A 312 -13.34 3.03 18.34
CA VAL A 312 -13.37 4.46 18.70
C VAL A 312 -12.09 4.89 19.41
N ILE A 313 -11.68 4.19 20.46
CA ILE A 313 -10.47 4.53 21.21
C ILE A 313 -9.23 4.42 20.32
N PRO A 314 -9.00 3.29 19.59
CA PRO A 314 -7.89 3.19 18.66
C PRO A 314 -7.89 4.29 17.60
N TYR A 315 -9.04 4.68 17.06
CA TYR A 315 -9.11 5.78 16.09
C TYR A 315 -8.65 7.10 16.72
N ILE A 316 -9.18 7.48 17.88
CA ILE A 316 -8.89 8.77 18.51
C ILE A 316 -7.43 8.86 18.99
N SER A 317 -6.93 7.80 19.67
CA SER A 317 -5.63 7.86 20.32
C SER A 317 -4.46 7.48 19.39
N ARG A 318 -4.67 6.53 18.48
CA ARG A 318 -3.59 5.92 17.71
C ARG A 318 -3.53 6.41 16.26
N ILE A 319 -4.68 6.69 15.64
CA ILE A 319 -4.78 7.00 14.21
C ILE A 319 -4.87 8.51 13.97
N LEU A 320 -5.84 9.17 14.56
CA LEU A 320 -6.13 10.58 14.30
C LEU A 320 -4.90 11.50 14.51
N PRO A 321 -4.13 11.39 15.62
CA PRO A 321 -2.95 12.24 15.81
C PRO A 321 -1.83 11.98 14.80
N MET A 322 -1.81 10.79 14.16
CA MET A 322 -0.83 10.45 13.13
C MET A 322 -1.23 10.98 11.74
N THR A 323 -2.54 11.08 11.46
CA THR A 323 -3.05 11.48 10.14
C THR A 323 -3.10 12.98 9.96
N GLU A 324 -3.21 13.76 11.02
CA GLU A 324 -3.34 15.22 10.96
C GLU A 324 -2.09 15.96 10.47
N PRO A 325 -0.86 15.61 10.89
CA PRO A 325 0.31 16.43 10.57
C PRO A 325 0.67 16.47 9.10
N LEU A 326 0.59 15.35 8.36
CA LEU A 326 1.05 15.19 6.96
C LEU A 326 2.30 16.03 6.66
N ALA A 327 3.31 15.94 7.53
CA ALA A 327 4.50 16.77 7.47
C ALA A 327 5.31 16.50 6.20
N ALA A 328 5.87 17.56 5.61
CA ALA A 328 6.72 17.46 4.43
C ALA A 328 8.06 16.78 4.77
N PRO A 329 8.47 15.73 4.05
CA PRO A 329 9.67 14.98 4.37
C PRO A 329 10.97 15.64 3.88
N ASN A 330 10.90 16.76 3.18
CA ASN A 330 12.05 17.42 2.54
C ASN A 330 12.84 16.47 1.62
N VAL A 331 12.10 15.67 0.86
CA VAL A 331 12.57 14.77 -0.19
C VAL A 331 11.78 15.11 -1.45
N GLY A 332 12.40 15.11 -2.63
CA GLY A 332 11.67 15.32 -3.88
C GLY A 332 10.53 14.29 -4.01
N LEU A 333 9.31 14.76 -4.19
CA LEU A 333 8.11 13.93 -4.32
C LEU A 333 7.41 14.20 -5.65
N THR A 334 7.00 13.13 -6.33
CA THR A 334 6.06 13.18 -7.45
C THR A 334 4.81 12.39 -7.09
N CYS A 335 3.64 13.06 -7.05
CA CYS A 335 2.34 12.42 -6.93
C CYS A 335 1.78 12.18 -8.34
N ILE A 336 1.40 10.94 -8.66
CA ILE A 336 0.73 10.58 -9.91
C ILE A 336 -0.59 9.91 -9.53
N PHE A 337 -1.71 10.46 -10.01
CA PHE A 337 -3.02 9.91 -9.67
C PHE A 337 -4.07 10.16 -10.75
N GLY A 338 -5.10 9.34 -10.76
CA GLY A 338 -6.23 9.46 -11.65
C GLY A 338 -7.23 10.53 -11.22
N THR A 339 -7.94 11.11 -12.19
CA THR A 339 -9.03 12.05 -11.99
C THR A 339 -10.17 11.78 -12.97
N GLY A 340 -11.33 12.36 -12.75
CA GLY A 340 -12.48 12.22 -13.65
C GLY A 340 -13.18 10.87 -13.54
N VAL A 341 -12.86 10.06 -12.55
CA VAL A 341 -13.52 8.77 -12.27
C VAL A 341 -14.53 8.97 -11.14
N LYS A 342 -15.76 8.51 -11.36
CA LYS A 342 -16.82 8.60 -10.34
C LYS A 342 -16.36 7.94 -9.04
N THR A 343 -16.23 8.73 -7.98
CA THR A 343 -15.76 8.32 -6.66
C THR A 343 -16.83 8.62 -5.62
N PRO A 344 -17.21 7.69 -4.74
CA PRO A 344 -18.20 7.96 -3.69
C PRO A 344 -17.79 9.16 -2.84
N GLU A 345 -18.65 10.17 -2.78
CA GLU A 345 -18.42 11.40 -2.04
C GLU A 345 -19.36 11.53 -0.84
N THR A 346 -20.62 11.08 -1.01
CA THR A 346 -21.60 11.00 0.08
C THR A 346 -22.37 9.70 -0.04
N LEU A 347 -22.55 9.00 1.09
CA LEU A 347 -23.25 7.73 1.19
C LEU A 347 -24.62 7.95 1.81
N LEU A 348 -25.69 7.60 1.09
CA LEU A 348 -27.08 7.80 1.50
C LEU A 348 -27.67 6.47 2.00
N TYR A 349 -27.85 6.36 3.28
CA TYR A 349 -28.48 5.19 3.91
C TYR A 349 -29.96 5.42 4.13
N GLY A 350 -30.79 4.45 3.74
CA GLY A 350 -32.23 4.46 3.99
C GLY A 350 -32.63 3.90 5.36
N LYS A 351 -33.94 3.68 5.55
CA LYS A 351 -34.49 3.13 6.80
C LYS A 351 -33.98 1.73 7.17
N ALA A 352 -33.44 0.99 6.23
CA ALA A 352 -32.84 -0.35 6.49
C ALA A 352 -31.48 -0.28 7.19
N GLY A 353 -30.93 0.92 7.41
CA GLY A 353 -29.68 1.14 8.12
C GLY A 353 -28.44 0.61 7.40
N PHE A 354 -27.39 0.37 8.17
CA PHE A 354 -26.05 0.04 7.67
C PHE A 354 -25.88 -1.42 7.18
N ASP A 355 -26.89 -2.27 7.36
CA ASP A 355 -26.88 -3.64 6.82
C ASP A 355 -27.34 -3.72 5.36
N LYS A 356 -27.48 -2.57 4.71
CA LYS A 356 -27.72 -2.45 3.27
C LYS A 356 -26.66 -1.55 2.64
N GLN A 357 -26.32 -1.84 1.40
CA GLN A 357 -25.46 -0.94 0.63
C GLN A 357 -26.18 0.41 0.43
N PRO A 358 -25.49 1.54 0.61
CA PRO A 358 -26.08 2.86 0.42
C PRO A 358 -26.21 3.18 -1.07
N GLU A 359 -27.05 4.18 -1.33
CA GLU A 359 -26.93 4.94 -2.58
C GLU A 359 -25.73 5.91 -2.47
N ALA A 360 -24.90 5.98 -3.49
CA ALA A 360 -23.74 6.86 -3.48
C ALA A 360 -23.98 8.11 -4.35
N VAL A 361 -23.74 9.27 -3.77
CA VAL A 361 -23.51 10.50 -4.55
C VAL A 361 -22.02 10.51 -4.91
N TYR A 362 -21.74 10.71 -6.18
CA TYR A 362 -20.39 10.63 -6.71
C TYR A 362 -19.81 12.02 -6.96
N GLY A 363 -18.55 12.20 -6.54
CA GLY A 363 -17.68 13.30 -6.87
C GLY A 363 -16.53 12.87 -7.78
N ASP A 364 -15.48 13.69 -7.82
CA ASP A 364 -14.25 13.42 -8.58
C ASP A 364 -13.23 12.66 -7.73
N GLY A 365 -12.40 11.88 -8.41
CA GLY A 365 -11.32 11.11 -7.83
C GLY A 365 -10.82 10.05 -8.82
N ASP A 366 -10.26 8.96 -8.28
CA ASP A 366 -9.76 7.84 -9.07
C ASP A 366 -10.66 6.58 -8.98
N GLY A 367 -11.90 6.74 -8.50
CA GLY A 367 -12.87 5.67 -8.30
C GLY A 367 -12.81 5.02 -6.90
N THR A 368 -11.74 5.26 -6.15
CA THR A 368 -11.54 4.77 -4.78
C THR A 368 -11.24 5.92 -3.83
N VAL A 369 -10.31 6.79 -4.20
CA VAL A 369 -9.84 7.91 -3.39
C VAL A 369 -10.38 9.22 -3.96
N ASN A 370 -10.97 10.05 -3.10
CA ASN A 370 -11.52 11.35 -3.45
C ASN A 370 -10.41 12.33 -3.86
N LEU A 371 -10.68 13.18 -4.85
CA LEU A 371 -9.71 14.13 -5.41
C LEU A 371 -9.09 15.03 -4.34
N GLU A 372 -9.88 15.49 -3.36
CA GLU A 372 -9.39 16.31 -2.24
C GLU A 372 -8.33 15.57 -1.38
N SER A 373 -8.42 14.26 -1.27
CA SER A 373 -7.40 13.42 -0.61
C SER A 373 -6.17 13.23 -1.50
N LEU A 374 -6.35 12.90 -2.79
CA LEU A 374 -5.26 12.70 -3.75
C LEU A 374 -4.40 13.95 -3.93
N SER A 375 -5.04 15.13 -3.97
CA SER A 375 -4.37 16.42 -4.21
C SER A 375 -3.99 17.18 -2.94
N ALA A 376 -4.23 16.62 -1.76
CA ALA A 376 -4.08 17.30 -0.46
C ALA A 376 -2.72 17.99 -0.27
N LEU A 377 -1.63 17.36 -0.72
CA LEU A 377 -0.28 17.87 -0.53
C LEU A 377 -0.02 19.16 -1.30
N GLU A 378 -0.75 19.45 -2.36
CA GLU A 378 -0.59 20.70 -3.13
C GLU A 378 -0.92 21.92 -2.29
N SER A 379 -1.99 21.85 -1.50
CA SER A 379 -2.37 22.93 -0.59
C SER A 379 -1.59 22.90 0.73
N LEU A 380 -1.39 21.71 1.30
CA LEU A 380 -0.72 21.55 2.59
C LEU A 380 0.75 21.96 2.55
N TRP A 381 1.42 21.71 1.43
CA TRP A 381 2.85 22.01 1.28
C TRP A 381 3.15 23.20 0.36
N ALA A 382 2.13 23.99 0.01
CA ALA A 382 2.29 25.17 -0.87
C ALA A 382 3.35 26.17 -0.40
N PHE A 383 3.57 26.26 0.91
CA PHE A 383 4.51 27.20 1.53
C PHE A 383 5.78 26.51 2.10
N GLU A 384 5.95 25.22 1.89
CA GLU A 384 7.10 24.45 2.37
C GLU A 384 8.31 24.65 1.44
N LYS A 385 9.17 25.63 1.77
CA LYS A 385 10.29 26.08 0.92
C LYS A 385 11.26 24.98 0.51
N ASN A 386 11.45 23.97 1.35
CA ASN A 386 12.42 22.90 1.14
C ASN A 386 11.78 21.61 0.57
N GLN A 387 10.48 21.63 0.26
CA GLN A 387 9.76 20.50 -0.29
C GLN A 387 9.52 20.70 -1.78
N SER A 388 10.19 19.89 -2.61
CA SER A 388 9.85 19.79 -4.02
C SER A 388 8.68 18.83 -4.21
N LEU A 389 7.58 19.32 -4.77
CA LEU A 389 6.40 18.54 -5.11
C LEU A 389 6.07 18.71 -6.59
N LYS A 390 5.94 17.60 -7.29
CA LYS A 390 5.42 17.52 -8.66
C LYS A 390 4.13 16.73 -8.64
N VAL A 391 3.11 17.19 -9.37
CA VAL A 391 1.83 16.51 -9.48
C VAL A 391 1.54 16.21 -10.94
N ILE A 392 1.17 14.96 -11.23
CA ILE A 392 0.74 14.48 -12.55
C ILE A 392 -0.67 13.91 -12.40
N ARG A 393 -1.65 14.60 -13.00
CA ARG A 393 -3.03 14.14 -13.02
C ARG A 393 -3.32 13.42 -14.34
N MET A 394 -3.99 12.28 -14.23
CA MET A 394 -4.31 11.42 -15.37
C MET A 394 -5.82 11.24 -15.48
N SER A 395 -6.44 11.94 -16.44
CA SER A 395 -7.89 11.90 -16.64
C SER A 395 -8.38 10.51 -17.07
N GLY A 396 -9.41 10.01 -16.38
CA GLY A 396 -10.05 8.72 -16.68
C GLY A 396 -9.26 7.49 -16.19
N ILE A 397 -8.15 7.67 -15.48
CA ILE A 397 -7.37 6.56 -14.90
C ILE A 397 -7.92 6.24 -13.51
N SER A 398 -8.29 4.97 -13.29
CA SER A 398 -8.78 4.52 -11.98
C SER A 398 -7.64 4.14 -11.04
N HIS A 399 -7.98 3.95 -9.76
CA HIS A 399 -7.06 3.63 -8.66
C HIS A 399 -6.11 2.46 -8.96
N THR A 400 -6.62 1.40 -9.54
CA THR A 400 -5.82 0.21 -9.89
C THR A 400 -5.31 0.26 -11.32
N SER A 401 -6.06 0.86 -12.27
CA SER A 401 -5.68 0.91 -13.66
C SER A 401 -4.43 1.75 -13.92
N ILE A 402 -4.01 2.58 -12.97
CA ILE A 402 -2.72 3.30 -12.99
C ILE A 402 -1.52 2.35 -13.09
N LEU A 403 -1.67 1.10 -12.62
CA LEU A 403 -0.63 0.06 -12.68
C LEU A 403 -0.71 -0.81 -13.94
N GLU A 404 -1.70 -0.59 -14.82
CA GLU A 404 -2.01 -1.48 -15.94
C GLU A 404 -2.05 -0.76 -17.29
N ILE A 405 -2.64 0.45 -17.34
CA ILE A 405 -2.88 1.17 -18.60
C ILE A 405 -1.57 1.75 -19.11
N SER A 406 -1.24 1.47 -20.38
CA SER A 406 0.02 1.90 -21.01
C SER A 406 0.31 3.39 -20.84
N ALA A 407 -0.69 4.27 -21.02
CA ALA A 407 -0.49 5.71 -20.85
C ALA A 407 -0.04 6.11 -19.43
N ALA A 408 -0.54 5.40 -18.40
CA ALA A 408 -0.11 5.62 -17.03
C ALA A 408 1.30 5.05 -16.80
N LEU A 409 1.56 3.85 -17.31
CA LEU A 409 2.88 3.22 -17.23
C LEU A 409 3.94 4.05 -17.96
N ASP A 410 3.64 4.58 -19.13
CA ASP A 410 4.54 5.48 -19.89
C ASP A 410 4.87 6.75 -19.10
N ALA A 411 3.89 7.35 -18.43
CA ALA A 411 4.09 8.53 -17.57
C ALA A 411 4.98 8.21 -16.36
N ILE A 412 4.77 7.06 -15.72
CA ILE A 412 5.58 6.59 -14.59
C ILE A 412 7.02 6.34 -15.03
N ILE A 413 7.21 5.65 -16.16
CA ILE A 413 8.54 5.35 -16.72
C ILE A 413 9.27 6.63 -17.14
N ALA A 414 8.57 7.57 -17.77
CA ALA A 414 9.14 8.87 -18.13
C ALA A 414 9.62 9.64 -16.89
N GLU A 415 8.86 9.62 -15.79
CA GLU A 415 9.25 10.26 -14.54
C GLU A 415 10.47 9.57 -13.91
N ILE A 416 10.50 8.25 -13.83
CA ILE A 416 11.65 7.49 -13.33
C ILE A 416 12.89 7.77 -14.18
N SER A 417 12.76 7.79 -15.50
CA SER A 417 13.84 8.09 -16.43
C SER A 417 14.38 9.52 -16.23
N SER A 418 13.50 10.49 -16.05
CA SER A 418 13.87 11.87 -15.72
C SER A 418 14.63 11.97 -14.39
N ILE A 419 14.21 11.23 -13.35
CA ILE A 419 14.89 11.21 -12.06
C ILE A 419 16.27 10.58 -12.16
N ASN A 420 16.42 9.49 -12.94
CA ASN A 420 17.71 8.83 -13.18
C ASN A 420 18.68 9.70 -13.96
N SER A 421 18.18 10.56 -14.87
CA SER A 421 19.01 11.43 -15.70
C SER A 421 19.51 12.70 -14.99
N LYS A 422 18.86 13.12 -13.91
CA LYS A 422 19.27 14.28 -13.12
C LYS A 422 20.54 13.97 -12.33
N ALA A 423 21.64 14.67 -12.65
CA ALA A 423 22.86 14.63 -11.85
C ALA A 423 22.52 14.92 -10.37
N GLN A 424 23.22 14.25 -9.47
CA GLN A 424 23.15 14.60 -8.06
C GLN A 424 23.66 16.05 -7.95
N ALA A 425 22.80 16.99 -7.56
CA ALA A 425 23.26 18.33 -7.29
C ALA A 425 24.32 18.22 -6.18
N GLU A 426 25.55 18.61 -6.50
CA GLU A 426 26.61 18.73 -5.51
C GLU A 426 26.10 19.72 -4.46
N VAL A 427 25.81 19.19 -3.28
CA VAL A 427 25.53 20.03 -2.11
C VAL A 427 26.86 20.61 -1.70
N SER A 428 27.16 21.81 -2.21
CA SER A 428 28.24 22.63 -1.67
C SER A 428 27.88 22.89 -0.20
N PHE A 429 28.69 22.36 0.66
CA PHE A 429 28.67 22.70 2.08
C PHE A 429 29.18 24.14 2.21
N GLU A 430 28.29 25.10 2.49
CA GLU A 430 28.58 26.32 3.21
C GLU A 430 28.03 26.23 4.63
#